data_4902894f9c3f08924b4ef9c9f1cefbee
#
_entry.id   4902894f9c3f08924b4ef9c9f1cefbee
#
_cell.length_a   1.000
_cell.length_b   1.000
_cell.length_c   1.000
_cell.angle_alpha   90.00
_cell.angle_beta   90.00
_cell.angle_gamma   90.00
#
_symmetry.space_group_name_H-M   'P 1'
#
loop_
_entity.id
_entity.type
_entity.pdbx_description
1 polymer ?
#
loop_
_entity_poly.entity_id
_entity_poly.type
_entity_poly.pdbx_seq_one_letter_code
_entity_poly.pdbx_strand_id
1 'polypeptide(L)'
;MFISLYFLLTYLLIFLKNRKDLFIYPKAKEQLTVSFIVPAWNEGETIKNTLEHILNIDYKRLIEIIVINDCSTDNTQRIVESLLKKNPQLKLINNKRNLGKAGSLNVGLRIAKGELVAVVDADSYPDKNSIKKMIGFFNDEKIGAVTCLITARNKNSFFEKLQSIEYKVIAFTRKLLGYVDAIYVTPGPLALYRKKALEDVKGFDEKNMTEDIELTWHLISNGWKRAMCLSTEVTTTVPKRFRAWFVQRRRWNIGGLQCIFKYKKSLMKKGIFGLFIIPIFLMGLFLGLFGLSIFFYLFIRRVISNFLLTKYSIITETPILALNEIYITPSFLNYLGVVLFFFGFVFTMIVLKILNEKILKKENILNIPFYMIIYIAAYPLIMLNSIWHIIRGKISWR
;
A
#
# COMPACT_ATOMS: atom_id res chain seq x y z
N MET A 1 -1.67 16.89 -15.47
CA MET A 1 -1.26 18.13 -14.84
C MET A 1 -2.40 18.79 -14.07
N PHE A 2 -3.50 19.27 -14.68
CA PHE A 2 -4.68 19.78 -13.95
C PHE A 2 -5.22 18.81 -12.90
N ILE A 3 -5.24 17.54 -13.23
CA ILE A 3 -5.65 16.46 -12.34
C ILE A 3 -4.72 16.36 -11.12
N SER A 4 -3.40 16.44 -11.30
CA SER A 4 -2.44 16.39 -10.19
C SER A 4 -2.61 17.60 -9.26
N LEU A 5 -2.84 18.79 -9.83
CA LEU A 5 -3.12 20.00 -9.07
C LEU A 5 -4.46 19.90 -8.33
N TYR A 6 -5.49 19.37 -8.96
CA TYR A 6 -6.79 19.11 -8.34
C TYR A 6 -6.66 18.19 -7.12
N PHE A 7 -5.94 17.08 -7.25
CA PHE A 7 -5.71 16.19 -6.10
C PHE A 7 -4.90 16.84 -4.99
N LEU A 8 -3.84 17.57 -5.35
CA LEU A 8 -3.03 18.28 -4.37
C LEU A 8 -3.87 19.28 -3.58
N LEU A 9 -4.70 20.08 -4.26
CA LEU A 9 -5.61 21.03 -3.62
C LEU A 9 -6.67 20.31 -2.78
N THR A 10 -7.23 19.22 -3.27
CA THR A 10 -8.22 18.42 -2.53
C THR A 10 -7.60 17.87 -1.24
N TYR A 11 -6.41 17.27 -1.29
CA TYR A 11 -5.73 16.81 -0.08
C TYR A 11 -5.40 17.96 0.88
N LEU A 12 -4.98 19.11 0.35
CA LEU A 12 -4.70 20.29 1.17
C LEU A 12 -5.96 20.80 1.88
N LEU A 13 -7.09 20.90 1.18
CA LEU A 13 -8.37 21.33 1.76
C LEU A 13 -8.88 20.36 2.83
N ILE A 14 -8.83 19.04 2.56
CA ILE A 14 -9.19 18.02 3.54
C ILE A 14 -8.28 18.11 4.77
N PHE A 15 -6.98 18.29 4.56
CA PHE A 15 -6.01 18.46 5.65
C PHE A 15 -6.31 19.70 6.48
N LEU A 16 -6.47 20.86 5.87
CA LEU A 16 -6.72 22.12 6.59
C LEU A 16 -8.01 22.04 7.44
N LYS A 17 -9.05 21.41 6.90
CA LYS A 17 -10.31 21.20 7.61
C LYS A 17 -10.17 20.28 8.81
N ASN A 18 -9.36 19.21 8.70
CA ASN A 18 -9.30 18.13 9.69
C ASN A 18 -7.97 18.04 10.45
N ARG A 19 -7.10 19.06 10.35
CA ARG A 19 -5.73 19.02 10.90
C ARG A 19 -5.66 18.77 12.42
N LYS A 20 -6.69 19.19 13.15
CA LYS A 20 -6.77 19.01 14.61
C LYS A 20 -7.13 17.55 14.98
N ASP A 21 -7.79 16.82 14.09
CA ASP A 21 -8.34 15.49 14.35
C ASP A 21 -7.49 14.35 13.80
N LEU A 22 -6.34 14.65 13.20
CA LEU A 22 -5.48 13.65 12.55
C LEU A 22 -5.11 12.50 13.47
N PHE A 23 -4.74 12.83 14.71
CA PHE A 23 -4.28 11.86 15.71
C PHE A 23 -5.36 11.53 16.76
N ILE A 24 -6.55 12.10 16.64
CA ILE A 24 -7.65 11.77 17.54
C ILE A 24 -8.22 10.40 17.16
N TYR A 25 -8.48 9.60 18.16
CA TYR A 25 -9.18 8.33 18.03
C TYR A 25 -10.31 8.23 19.06
N PRO A 26 -11.45 7.63 18.70
CA PRO A 26 -12.58 7.51 19.61
C PRO A 26 -12.24 6.57 20.77
N LYS A 27 -12.69 6.90 21.98
CA LYS A 27 -12.65 5.94 23.09
C LYS A 27 -13.68 4.84 22.84
N ALA A 28 -13.31 3.60 23.12
CA ALA A 28 -14.24 2.48 23.02
C ALA A 28 -15.36 2.63 24.03
N LYS A 29 -16.62 2.52 23.60
CA LYS A 29 -17.79 2.43 24.47
C LYS A 29 -17.90 1.03 25.09
N GLU A 30 -17.58 0.01 24.30
CA GLU A 30 -17.57 -1.39 24.67
C GLU A 30 -16.21 -2.01 24.33
N GLN A 31 -15.83 -2.99 25.14
CA GLN A 31 -14.62 -3.76 24.89
C GLN A 31 -14.97 -5.02 24.09
N LEU A 32 -14.96 -4.92 22.77
CA LEU A 32 -15.20 -6.05 21.87
C LEU A 32 -14.06 -7.08 21.96
N THR A 33 -14.41 -8.36 21.82
CA THR A 33 -13.42 -9.45 21.75
C THR A 33 -12.65 -9.43 20.43
N VAL A 34 -11.34 -9.74 20.48
CA VAL A 34 -10.46 -9.74 19.31
C VAL A 34 -9.79 -11.11 19.14
N SER A 35 -9.91 -11.68 17.94
CA SER A 35 -9.10 -12.80 17.46
C SER A 35 -8.05 -12.30 16.47
N PHE A 36 -6.79 -12.69 16.64
CA PHE A 36 -5.75 -12.44 15.67
C PHE A 36 -5.62 -13.61 14.69
N ILE A 37 -5.42 -13.33 13.40
CA ILE A 37 -5.09 -14.30 12.37
C ILE A 37 -3.75 -13.92 11.74
N VAL A 38 -2.80 -14.85 11.78
CA VAL A 38 -1.44 -14.67 11.25
C VAL A 38 -1.18 -15.77 10.22
N PRO A 39 -1.34 -15.51 8.91
CA PRO A 39 -0.94 -16.45 7.87
C PRO A 39 0.59 -16.47 7.76
N ALA A 40 1.19 -17.65 7.75
CA ALA A 40 2.64 -17.81 7.70
C ALA A 40 3.04 -18.88 6.67
N TRP A 41 3.98 -18.53 5.80
CA TRP A 41 4.60 -19.43 4.83
C TRP A 41 6.06 -19.10 4.64
N ASN A 42 6.94 -19.97 5.16
CA ASN A 42 8.40 -19.77 5.15
C ASN A 42 8.83 -18.43 5.81
N GLU A 43 8.35 -18.22 7.05
CA GLU A 43 8.58 -17.01 7.85
C GLU A 43 9.38 -17.29 9.13
N GLY A 44 10.24 -18.31 9.09
CA GLY A 44 11.06 -18.72 10.24
C GLY A 44 11.94 -17.63 10.83
N GLU A 45 12.35 -16.65 10.02
CA GLU A 45 13.17 -15.52 10.50
C GLU A 45 12.35 -14.46 11.26
N THR A 46 11.05 -14.32 10.98
CA THR A 46 10.22 -13.19 11.41
C THR A 46 9.13 -13.57 12.40
N ILE A 47 8.52 -14.75 12.23
CA ILE A 47 7.31 -15.18 12.94
C ILE A 47 7.41 -15.11 14.46
N LYS A 48 8.56 -15.45 15.04
CA LYS A 48 8.78 -15.38 16.49
C LYS A 48 8.56 -13.96 17.01
N ASN A 49 9.24 -13.01 16.39
CA ASN A 49 9.16 -11.59 16.77
C ASN A 49 7.74 -11.04 16.57
N THR A 50 7.06 -11.43 15.48
CA THR A 50 5.67 -11.04 15.22
C THR A 50 4.74 -11.52 16.34
N LEU A 51 4.83 -12.79 16.71
CA LEU A 51 4.01 -13.35 17.77
C LEU A 51 4.32 -12.74 19.14
N GLU A 52 5.58 -12.46 19.45
CA GLU A 52 5.96 -11.77 20.69
C GLU A 52 5.36 -10.34 20.75
N HIS A 53 5.31 -9.60 19.64
CA HIS A 53 4.66 -8.29 19.60
C HIS A 53 3.15 -8.41 19.82
N ILE A 54 2.48 -9.40 19.19
CA ILE A 54 1.04 -9.62 19.35
C ILE A 54 0.71 -10.05 20.79
N LEU A 55 1.50 -10.95 21.39
CA LEU A 55 1.34 -11.41 22.77
C LEU A 55 1.52 -10.27 23.79
N ASN A 56 2.31 -9.25 23.47
CA ASN A 56 2.56 -8.06 24.29
C ASN A 56 1.53 -6.94 24.09
N ILE A 57 0.49 -7.13 23.28
CA ILE A 57 -0.56 -6.12 23.07
C ILE A 57 -1.33 -5.88 24.37
N ASP A 58 -1.43 -4.61 24.77
CA ASP A 58 -2.19 -4.17 25.95
C ASP A 58 -3.69 -4.08 25.63
N TYR A 59 -4.32 -5.26 25.52
CA TYR A 59 -5.76 -5.36 25.33
C TYR A 59 -6.34 -6.62 26.02
N LYS A 60 -7.14 -6.40 27.07
CA LYS A 60 -7.64 -7.49 27.93
C LYS A 60 -8.58 -8.48 27.24
N ARG A 61 -9.28 -8.06 26.17
CA ARG A 61 -10.24 -8.89 25.42
C ARG A 61 -9.64 -9.50 24.15
N LEU A 62 -8.30 -9.59 24.08
CA LEU A 62 -7.61 -10.45 23.12
C LEU A 62 -7.81 -11.88 23.56
N ILE A 63 -8.65 -12.65 22.83
CA ILE A 63 -9.07 -13.99 23.27
C ILE A 63 -8.25 -15.12 22.65
N GLU A 64 -7.69 -14.90 21.46
CA GLU A 64 -6.90 -15.92 20.76
C GLU A 64 -6.01 -15.31 19.66
N ILE A 65 -4.92 -16.00 19.38
CA ILE A 65 -4.01 -15.74 18.26
C ILE A 65 -3.92 -17.03 17.44
N ILE A 66 -4.38 -16.98 16.20
CA ILE A 66 -4.49 -18.12 15.30
C ILE A 66 -3.41 -18.00 14.23
N VAL A 67 -2.38 -18.81 14.31
CA VAL A 67 -1.35 -18.91 13.28
C VAL A 67 -1.76 -20.00 12.29
N ILE A 68 -1.79 -19.64 11.02
CA ILE A 68 -2.06 -20.61 9.93
C ILE A 68 -0.74 -20.84 9.19
N ASN A 69 -0.14 -21.98 9.43
CA ASN A 69 1.04 -22.43 8.70
C ASN A 69 0.62 -23.03 7.35
N ASP A 70 0.95 -22.34 6.27
CA ASP A 70 0.52 -22.68 4.91
C ASP A 70 1.52 -23.59 4.20
N CYS A 71 1.80 -24.78 4.78
CA CYS A 71 2.79 -25.73 4.29
C CYS A 71 4.21 -25.15 4.20
N SER A 72 4.70 -24.49 5.24
CA SER A 72 6.08 -24.04 5.33
C SER A 72 7.06 -25.22 5.25
N THR A 73 8.17 -25.00 4.54
CA THR A 73 9.27 -25.97 4.37
C THR A 73 10.49 -25.64 5.22
N ASP A 74 10.48 -24.48 5.87
CA ASP A 74 11.52 -24.01 6.79
C ASP A 74 11.18 -24.34 8.26
N ASN A 75 11.81 -23.67 9.20
CA ASN A 75 11.60 -23.87 10.64
C ASN A 75 10.39 -23.11 11.22
N THR A 76 9.53 -22.48 10.38
CA THR A 76 8.36 -21.71 10.82
C THR A 76 7.48 -22.49 11.80
N GLN A 77 7.04 -23.70 11.41
CA GLN A 77 6.19 -24.54 12.24
C GLN A 77 6.81 -24.83 13.61
N ARG A 78 8.07 -25.28 13.64
CA ARG A 78 8.79 -25.63 14.87
C ARG A 78 8.92 -24.45 15.83
N ILE A 79 9.13 -23.24 15.29
CA ILE A 79 9.22 -22.02 16.09
C ILE A 79 7.85 -21.72 16.75
N VAL A 80 6.76 -21.78 15.99
CA VAL A 80 5.41 -21.54 16.55
C VAL A 80 5.08 -22.59 17.60
N GLU A 81 5.35 -23.89 17.37
CA GLU A 81 5.13 -24.97 18.33
C GLU A 81 5.87 -24.75 19.66
N SER A 82 7.07 -24.18 19.61
CA SER A 82 7.84 -23.85 20.83
C SER A 82 7.17 -22.78 21.69
N LEU A 83 6.38 -21.88 21.07
CA LEU A 83 5.68 -20.79 21.75
C LEU A 83 4.32 -21.25 22.33
N LEU A 84 3.70 -22.27 21.75
CA LEU A 84 2.38 -22.79 22.20
C LEU A 84 2.40 -23.20 23.67
N LYS A 85 3.46 -23.86 24.13
CA LYS A 85 3.59 -24.39 25.51
C LYS A 85 3.48 -23.30 26.58
N LYS A 86 3.86 -22.05 26.24
CA LYS A 86 3.89 -20.91 27.18
C LYS A 86 2.71 -19.96 27.01
N ASN A 87 1.93 -20.10 25.93
CA ASN A 87 0.90 -19.12 25.55
C ASN A 87 -0.40 -19.85 25.18
N PRO A 88 -1.30 -20.11 26.14
CA PRO A 88 -2.53 -20.88 25.89
C PRO A 88 -3.51 -20.22 24.91
N GLN A 89 -3.42 -18.89 24.70
CA GLN A 89 -4.19 -18.17 23.69
C GLN A 89 -3.66 -18.35 22.27
N LEU A 90 -2.45 -18.87 22.09
CA LEU A 90 -1.85 -19.12 20.78
C LEU A 90 -2.35 -20.47 20.24
N LYS A 91 -2.77 -20.51 19.00
CA LYS A 91 -3.20 -21.72 18.28
C LYS A 91 -2.42 -21.83 16.97
N LEU A 92 -2.04 -23.04 16.60
CA LEU A 92 -1.40 -23.35 15.33
C LEU A 92 -2.30 -24.29 14.53
N ILE A 93 -2.52 -23.94 13.27
CA ILE A 93 -3.19 -24.78 12.28
C ILE A 93 -2.24 -24.99 11.12
N ASN A 94 -2.01 -26.23 10.77
CA ASN A 94 -1.20 -26.60 9.61
C ASN A 94 -2.12 -26.95 8.42
N ASN A 95 -2.02 -26.20 7.34
CA ASN A 95 -2.70 -26.55 6.10
C ASN A 95 -2.09 -27.80 5.48
N LYS A 96 -2.91 -28.65 4.91
CA LYS A 96 -2.45 -29.89 4.22
C LYS A 96 -1.79 -29.60 2.86
N ARG A 97 -2.05 -28.45 2.29
CA ARG A 97 -1.49 -27.93 1.02
C ARG A 97 -1.37 -26.41 1.12
N ASN A 98 -0.50 -25.83 0.33
CA ASN A 98 -0.41 -24.36 0.24
C ASN A 98 -1.69 -23.80 -0.39
N LEU A 99 -2.42 -22.99 0.38
CA LEU A 99 -3.68 -22.35 -0.03
C LEU A 99 -3.46 -20.88 -0.44
N GLY A 100 -2.25 -20.36 -0.22
CA GLY A 100 -1.94 -18.94 -0.35
C GLY A 100 -2.49 -18.12 0.82
N LYS A 101 -2.12 -16.83 0.87
CA LYS A 101 -2.45 -15.94 1.99
C LYS A 101 -3.97 -15.83 2.22
N ALA A 102 -4.74 -15.56 1.17
CA ALA A 102 -6.19 -15.43 1.26
C ALA A 102 -6.88 -16.72 1.75
N GLY A 103 -6.45 -17.89 1.24
CA GLY A 103 -6.97 -19.18 1.69
C GLY A 103 -6.66 -19.44 3.16
N SER A 104 -5.44 -19.14 3.60
CA SER A 104 -5.03 -19.25 5.00
C SER A 104 -5.81 -18.31 5.91
N LEU A 105 -6.07 -17.07 5.47
CA LEU A 105 -6.92 -16.12 6.20
C LEU A 105 -8.36 -16.64 6.33
N ASN A 106 -8.91 -17.25 5.27
CA ASN A 106 -10.24 -17.87 5.31
C ASN A 106 -10.31 -19.08 6.27
N VAL A 107 -9.24 -19.89 6.35
CA VAL A 107 -9.15 -20.96 7.36
C VAL A 107 -9.22 -20.37 8.77
N GLY A 108 -8.44 -19.32 9.04
CA GLY A 108 -8.44 -18.64 10.33
C GLY A 108 -9.79 -18.00 10.66
N LEU A 109 -10.45 -17.36 9.66
CA LEU A 109 -11.74 -16.69 9.85
C LEU A 109 -12.84 -17.67 10.28
N ARG A 110 -12.88 -18.88 9.72
CA ARG A 110 -13.89 -19.89 10.08
C ARG A 110 -13.86 -20.30 11.54
N ILE A 111 -12.70 -20.23 12.19
CA ILE A 111 -12.53 -20.67 13.58
C ILE A 111 -12.39 -19.50 14.57
N ALA A 112 -12.18 -18.30 14.09
CA ALA A 112 -12.07 -17.09 14.90
C ALA A 112 -13.36 -16.87 15.71
N LYS A 113 -13.22 -16.65 17.03
CA LYS A 113 -14.34 -16.47 17.96
C LYS A 113 -14.59 -15.01 18.34
N GLY A 114 -13.65 -14.12 18.04
CA GLY A 114 -13.76 -12.70 18.36
C GLY A 114 -14.82 -11.98 17.53
N GLU A 115 -15.44 -10.98 18.14
CA GLU A 115 -16.35 -10.04 17.45
C GLU A 115 -15.60 -9.21 16.40
N LEU A 116 -14.31 -8.99 16.64
CA LEU A 116 -13.37 -8.40 15.72
C LEU A 116 -12.25 -9.39 15.36
N VAL A 117 -11.81 -9.31 14.11
CA VAL A 117 -10.70 -10.10 13.58
C VAL A 117 -9.56 -9.17 13.19
N ALA A 118 -8.42 -9.31 13.84
CA ALA A 118 -7.18 -8.63 13.48
C ALA A 118 -6.37 -9.53 12.55
N VAL A 119 -6.07 -9.05 11.36
CA VAL A 119 -5.15 -9.70 10.42
C VAL A 119 -3.78 -9.06 10.56
N VAL A 120 -2.74 -9.87 10.70
CA VAL A 120 -1.34 -9.43 10.81
C VAL A 120 -0.45 -10.31 9.96
N ASP A 121 0.38 -9.69 9.11
CA ASP A 121 1.37 -10.41 8.33
C ASP A 121 2.49 -10.96 9.23
N ALA A 122 3.04 -12.13 8.89
CA ALA A 122 4.03 -12.84 9.71
C ALA A 122 5.40 -12.13 9.85
N ASP A 123 5.60 -11.01 9.15
CA ASP A 123 6.76 -10.12 9.18
C ASP A 123 6.43 -8.73 9.75
N SER A 124 5.31 -8.59 10.42
CA SER A 124 4.76 -7.32 10.88
C SER A 124 4.64 -7.28 12.39
N TYR A 125 4.90 -6.11 12.97
CA TYR A 125 5.14 -5.91 14.40
C TYR A 125 4.24 -4.78 14.93
N PRO A 126 3.03 -5.10 15.41
CA PRO A 126 2.09 -4.13 15.96
C PRO A 126 2.62 -3.42 17.20
N ASP A 127 2.28 -2.12 17.34
CA ASP A 127 2.49 -1.39 18.59
C ASP A 127 1.66 -1.99 19.73
N LYS A 128 2.21 -1.95 20.95
CA LYS A 128 1.56 -2.49 22.16
C LYS A 128 0.14 -1.94 22.38
N ASN A 129 -0.12 -0.69 22.04
CA ASN A 129 -1.41 -0.02 22.22
C ASN A 129 -2.28 -0.03 20.96
N SER A 130 -1.91 -0.77 19.91
CA SER A 130 -2.57 -0.70 18.61
C SER A 130 -4.07 -0.96 18.71
N ILE A 131 -4.48 -2.07 19.28
CA ILE A 131 -5.89 -2.45 19.40
C ILE A 131 -6.65 -1.45 20.26
N LYS A 132 -6.09 -1.04 21.39
CA LYS A 132 -6.72 -0.07 22.31
C LYS A 132 -7.06 1.26 21.64
N LYS A 133 -6.21 1.71 20.69
CA LYS A 133 -6.44 2.95 19.91
C LYS A 133 -7.34 2.75 18.71
N MET A 134 -7.42 1.54 18.16
CA MET A 134 -8.21 1.24 16.95
C MET A 134 -9.65 0.87 17.27
N ILE A 135 -9.90 0.23 18.41
CA ILE A 135 -11.17 -0.40 18.71
C ILE A 135 -12.34 0.60 18.81
N GLY A 136 -12.09 1.81 19.31
CA GLY A 136 -13.13 2.82 19.48
C GLY A 136 -13.79 3.27 18.18
N PHE A 137 -13.16 3.06 17.02
CA PHE A 137 -13.78 3.33 15.73
C PHE A 137 -14.99 2.43 15.46
N PHE A 138 -15.04 1.24 16.07
CA PHE A 138 -16.16 0.30 15.94
C PHE A 138 -17.39 0.68 16.77
N ASN A 139 -17.37 1.81 17.50
CA ASN A 139 -18.57 2.40 18.07
C ASN A 139 -19.62 2.76 17.00
N ASP A 140 -19.18 3.07 15.76
CA ASP A 140 -20.06 3.12 14.59
C ASP A 140 -20.22 1.70 14.03
N GLU A 141 -21.43 1.17 14.10
CA GLU A 141 -21.74 -0.18 13.62
C GLU A 141 -21.50 -0.35 12.11
N LYS A 142 -21.48 0.73 11.35
CA LYS A 142 -21.19 0.71 9.92
C LYS A 142 -19.71 0.57 9.60
N ILE A 143 -18.82 0.74 10.58
CA ILE A 143 -17.38 0.50 10.39
C ILE A 143 -17.12 -1.00 10.31
N GLY A 144 -16.74 -1.45 9.12
CA GLY A 144 -16.34 -2.83 8.85
C GLY A 144 -14.84 -3.08 8.98
N ALA A 145 -14.01 -2.05 8.79
CA ALA A 145 -12.55 -2.19 8.85
C ALA A 145 -11.85 -0.94 9.39
N VAL A 146 -10.79 -1.15 10.16
CA VAL A 146 -9.90 -0.09 10.65
C VAL A 146 -8.46 -0.48 10.38
N THR A 147 -7.68 0.42 9.80
CA THR A 147 -6.23 0.24 9.60
C THR A 147 -5.45 1.29 10.40
N CYS A 148 -4.12 1.14 10.47
CA CYS A 148 -3.24 2.07 11.19
C CYS A 148 -2.08 2.57 10.31
N LEU A 149 -1.19 3.37 10.90
CA LEU A 149 0.05 3.79 10.27
C LEU A 149 0.97 2.57 10.07
N ILE A 150 1.41 2.35 8.84
CA ILE A 150 2.42 1.33 8.52
C ILE A 150 3.74 2.03 8.28
N THR A 151 4.79 1.54 8.93
CA THR A 151 6.15 2.08 8.78
C THR A 151 7.17 0.98 8.46
N ALA A 152 8.23 1.34 7.75
CA ALA A 152 9.32 0.43 7.48
C ALA A 152 10.15 0.19 8.74
N ARG A 153 10.37 -1.09 9.11
CA ARG A 153 11.24 -1.46 10.22
C ARG A 153 12.72 -1.28 9.87
N ASN A 154 13.13 -1.78 8.72
CA ASN A 154 14.48 -1.67 8.20
C ASN A 154 14.63 -0.38 7.35
N LYS A 155 15.72 0.38 7.60
CA LYS A 155 16.01 1.68 6.94
C LYS A 155 17.50 1.84 6.64
N ASN A 156 18.21 0.73 6.39
CA ASN A 156 19.66 0.74 6.19
C ASN A 156 20.05 0.99 4.73
N SER A 157 19.37 0.35 3.79
CA SER A 157 19.64 0.52 2.37
C SER A 157 18.91 1.73 1.77
N PHE A 158 19.38 2.18 0.60
CA PHE A 158 18.75 3.29 -0.12
C PHE A 158 17.27 3.03 -0.43
N PHE A 159 16.92 1.85 -0.96
CA PHE A 159 15.53 1.50 -1.25
C PHE A 159 14.65 1.36 -0.02
N GLU A 160 15.19 0.91 1.10
CA GLU A 160 14.46 0.88 2.38
C GLU A 160 14.11 2.30 2.86
N LYS A 161 15.05 3.26 2.72
CA LYS A 161 14.82 4.67 3.06
C LYS A 161 13.72 5.29 2.19
N LEU A 162 13.73 5.02 0.87
CA LEU A 162 12.68 5.50 -0.04
C LEU A 162 11.30 4.93 0.31
N GLN A 163 11.22 3.64 0.62
CA GLN A 163 9.97 3.00 1.04
C GLN A 163 9.47 3.52 2.40
N SER A 164 10.38 3.89 3.30
CA SER A 164 10.01 4.54 4.56
C SER A 164 9.28 5.87 4.33
N ILE A 165 9.72 6.67 3.33
CA ILE A 165 9.04 7.90 2.92
C ILE A 165 7.68 7.57 2.30
N GLU A 166 7.65 6.64 1.33
CA GLU A 166 6.44 6.20 0.64
C GLU A 166 5.35 5.79 1.62
N TYR A 167 5.65 4.90 2.57
CA TYR A 167 4.67 4.37 3.51
C TYR A 167 4.04 5.46 4.37
N LYS A 168 4.81 6.46 4.77
CA LYS A 168 4.31 7.62 5.52
C LYS A 168 3.40 8.51 4.67
N VAL A 169 3.79 8.78 3.42
CA VAL A 169 2.97 9.55 2.48
C VAL A 169 1.66 8.82 2.20
N ILE A 170 1.71 7.52 1.94
CA ILE A 170 0.52 6.68 1.73
C ILE A 170 -0.38 6.66 2.98
N ALA A 171 0.20 6.51 4.17
CA ALA A 171 -0.57 6.50 5.40
C ALA A 171 -1.27 7.83 5.65
N PHE A 172 -0.57 8.94 5.46
CA PHE A 172 -1.14 10.27 5.62
C PHE A 172 -2.27 10.54 4.62
N THR A 173 -2.05 10.26 3.33
CA THR A 173 -3.10 10.41 2.30
C THR A 173 -4.29 9.50 2.55
N ARG A 174 -4.06 8.27 3.02
CA ARG A 174 -5.12 7.33 3.44
C ARG A 174 -5.95 7.89 4.60
N LYS A 175 -5.30 8.53 5.59
CA LYS A 175 -6.02 9.20 6.69
C LYS A 175 -6.92 10.32 6.16
N LEU A 176 -6.41 11.14 5.23
CA LEU A 176 -7.21 12.21 4.60
C LEU A 176 -8.39 11.63 3.82
N LEU A 177 -8.17 10.56 3.05
CA LEU A 177 -9.24 9.85 2.34
C LEU A 177 -10.29 9.26 3.31
N GLY A 178 -9.90 8.92 4.53
CA GLY A 178 -10.82 8.44 5.57
C GLY A 178 -11.89 9.48 5.96
N TYR A 179 -11.58 10.77 5.90
CA TYR A 179 -12.56 11.83 6.20
C TYR A 179 -13.66 12.00 5.14
N VAL A 180 -13.42 11.47 3.94
CA VAL A 180 -14.39 11.50 2.82
C VAL A 180 -14.86 10.09 2.43
N ASP A 181 -14.70 9.11 3.32
CA ASP A 181 -15.05 7.70 3.11
C ASP A 181 -14.48 7.08 1.83
N ALA A 182 -13.24 7.48 1.46
CA ALA A 182 -12.56 7.05 0.24
C ALA A 182 -11.33 6.15 0.50
N ILE A 183 -11.21 5.53 1.67
CA ILE A 183 -10.16 4.51 1.92
C ILE A 183 -10.42 3.33 1.00
N TYR A 184 -9.43 3.01 0.16
CA TYR A 184 -9.51 1.97 -0.87
C TYR A 184 -8.65 0.73 -0.59
N VAL A 185 -7.91 0.72 0.51
CA VAL A 185 -7.11 -0.42 0.96
C VAL A 185 -6.95 -0.43 2.47
N THR A 186 -7.10 -1.62 3.06
CA THR A 186 -6.84 -1.93 4.46
C THR A 186 -5.70 -2.95 4.52
N PRO A 187 -4.42 -2.49 4.53
CA PRO A 187 -3.26 -3.34 4.26
C PRO A 187 -3.02 -4.40 5.32
N GLY A 188 -2.49 -5.55 4.87
CA GLY A 188 -2.25 -6.76 5.65
C GLY A 188 -1.35 -6.66 6.89
N PRO A 189 -0.34 -5.76 6.98
CA PRO A 189 0.51 -5.67 8.17
C PRO A 189 -0.23 -5.51 9.50
N LEU A 190 -1.32 -4.73 9.54
CA LEU A 190 -2.32 -4.74 10.59
C LEU A 190 -3.62 -4.11 10.10
N ALA A 191 -4.67 -4.91 10.03
CA ALA A 191 -6.02 -4.44 9.80
C ALA A 191 -6.98 -5.14 10.79
N LEU A 192 -7.87 -4.36 11.38
CA LEU A 192 -8.89 -4.84 12.32
C LEU A 192 -10.24 -4.79 11.61
N TYR A 193 -10.94 -5.91 11.57
CA TYR A 193 -12.20 -6.08 10.86
C TYR A 193 -13.33 -6.46 11.83
N ARG A 194 -14.54 -5.94 11.59
CA ARG A 194 -15.74 -6.50 12.20
C ARG A 194 -16.00 -7.87 11.58
N LYS A 195 -16.11 -8.92 12.41
CA LYS A 195 -16.32 -10.30 11.93
C LYS A 195 -17.55 -10.40 11.03
N LYS A 196 -18.68 -9.78 11.43
CA LYS A 196 -19.89 -9.68 10.61
C LYS A 196 -19.63 -9.10 9.22
N ALA A 197 -18.78 -8.08 9.11
CA ALA A 197 -18.46 -7.49 7.82
C ALA A 197 -17.67 -8.44 6.91
N LEU A 198 -16.77 -9.26 7.49
CA LEU A 198 -16.07 -10.32 6.74
C LEU A 198 -17.02 -11.44 6.32
N GLU A 199 -17.96 -11.82 7.17
CA GLU A 199 -18.98 -12.82 6.86
C GLU A 199 -19.93 -12.36 5.74
N ASP A 200 -20.39 -11.11 5.77
CA ASP A 200 -21.25 -10.51 4.74
C ASP A 200 -20.61 -10.52 3.35
N VAL A 201 -19.29 -10.37 3.27
CA VAL A 201 -18.53 -10.43 2.02
C VAL A 201 -17.94 -11.81 1.72
N LYS A 202 -18.25 -12.83 2.53
CA LYS A 202 -17.80 -14.22 2.39
C LYS A 202 -16.27 -14.40 2.50
N GLY A 203 -15.61 -13.54 3.26
CA GLY A 203 -14.17 -13.60 3.52
C GLY A 203 -13.31 -13.02 2.39
N PHE A 204 -12.10 -13.57 2.27
CA PHE A 204 -11.04 -13.09 1.37
C PHE A 204 -11.11 -13.79 0.00
N ASP A 205 -10.94 -13.04 -1.09
CA ASP A 205 -10.92 -13.60 -2.45
C ASP A 205 -9.56 -14.29 -2.73
N GLU A 206 -9.59 -15.61 -2.82
CA GLU A 206 -8.40 -16.44 -3.06
C GLU A 206 -7.85 -16.32 -4.49
N LYS A 207 -8.59 -15.70 -5.41
CA LYS A 207 -8.19 -15.52 -6.80
C LYS A 207 -7.51 -14.17 -7.07
N ASN A 208 -7.62 -13.22 -6.14
CA ASN A 208 -7.01 -11.90 -6.28
C ASN A 208 -5.57 -11.91 -5.74
N MET A 209 -4.66 -11.24 -6.43
CA MET A 209 -3.25 -11.12 -6.03
C MET A 209 -3.04 -10.23 -4.79
N THR A 210 -4.03 -9.40 -4.45
CA THR A 210 -4.03 -8.49 -3.30
C THR A 210 -5.37 -8.61 -2.58
N GLU A 211 -5.44 -9.58 -1.69
CA GLU A 211 -6.63 -9.88 -0.90
C GLU A 211 -7.15 -8.69 -0.09
N ASP A 212 -6.24 -7.80 0.31
CA ASP A 212 -6.51 -6.61 1.12
C ASP A 212 -7.19 -5.48 0.32
N ILE A 213 -6.75 -5.23 -0.92
CA ILE A 213 -7.40 -4.27 -1.82
C ILE A 213 -8.78 -4.79 -2.20
N GLU A 214 -8.86 -6.05 -2.61
CA GLU A 214 -10.10 -6.68 -3.04
C GLU A 214 -11.13 -6.71 -1.91
N LEU A 215 -10.74 -7.16 -0.72
CA LEU A 215 -11.61 -7.17 0.44
C LEU A 215 -12.14 -5.77 0.76
N THR A 216 -11.26 -4.75 0.69
CA THR A 216 -11.69 -3.36 0.93
C THR A 216 -12.74 -2.92 -0.07
N TRP A 217 -12.57 -3.23 -1.36
CA TRP A 217 -13.55 -2.90 -2.40
C TRP A 217 -14.85 -3.69 -2.23
N HIS A 218 -14.77 -4.94 -1.78
CA HIS A 218 -15.92 -5.76 -1.48
C HIS A 218 -16.73 -5.19 -0.30
N LEU A 219 -16.05 -4.80 0.79
CA LEU A 219 -16.68 -4.12 1.92
C LEU A 219 -17.38 -2.83 1.49
N ILE A 220 -16.72 -1.98 0.67
CA ILE A 220 -17.33 -0.76 0.15
C ILE A 220 -18.60 -1.06 -0.66
N SER A 221 -18.52 -2.06 -1.54
CA SER A 221 -19.64 -2.42 -2.41
C SER A 221 -20.87 -2.93 -1.63
N ASN A 222 -20.67 -3.41 -0.41
CA ASN A 222 -21.69 -3.85 0.52
C ASN A 222 -22.08 -2.78 1.57
N GLY A 223 -21.60 -1.53 1.42
CA GLY A 223 -21.98 -0.40 2.26
C GLY A 223 -21.21 -0.28 3.59
N TRP A 224 -20.20 -1.12 3.83
CA TRP A 224 -19.35 -1.01 5.00
C TRP A 224 -18.38 0.16 4.88
N LYS A 225 -18.23 0.94 5.96
CA LYS A 225 -17.27 2.02 6.07
C LYS A 225 -15.92 1.53 6.57
N ARG A 226 -14.90 2.32 6.32
CA ARG A 226 -13.51 2.06 6.75
C ARG A 226 -12.97 3.28 7.46
N ALA A 227 -12.12 3.05 8.44
CA ALA A 227 -11.45 4.12 9.18
C ALA A 227 -9.94 3.90 9.26
N MET A 228 -9.22 4.94 9.61
CA MET A 228 -7.78 4.88 9.84
C MET A 228 -7.40 5.57 11.14
N CYS A 229 -6.68 4.84 11.99
CA CYS A 229 -6.06 5.33 13.21
C CYS A 229 -4.60 5.72 12.92
N LEU A 230 -4.30 7.03 12.92
CA LEU A 230 -2.93 7.52 12.70
C LEU A 230 -2.11 7.59 14.00
N SER A 231 -2.75 7.39 15.17
CA SER A 231 -2.14 7.48 16.50
C SER A 231 -1.42 6.22 16.94
N THR A 232 -1.49 5.15 16.15
CA THR A 232 -0.77 3.91 16.38
C THR A 232 -0.18 3.39 15.09
N GLU A 233 0.86 2.57 15.21
CA GLU A 233 1.57 2.05 14.05
C GLU A 233 1.82 0.54 14.13
N VAL A 234 2.11 -0.02 12.98
CA VAL A 234 2.71 -1.33 12.79
C VAL A 234 3.97 -1.16 11.95
N THR A 235 5.06 -1.75 12.39
CA THR A 235 6.29 -1.79 11.58
C THR A 235 6.31 -3.10 10.77
N THR A 236 6.80 -3.05 9.52
CA THR A 236 6.94 -4.24 8.67
C THR A 236 8.27 -4.23 7.95
N THR A 237 8.75 -5.39 7.57
CA THR A 237 10.01 -5.53 6.82
C THR A 237 9.78 -5.16 5.36
N VAL A 238 10.62 -4.25 4.82
CA VAL A 238 10.52 -3.80 3.42
C VAL A 238 11.66 -4.35 2.57
N PRO A 239 11.43 -4.56 1.26
CA PRO A 239 12.46 -5.04 0.34
C PRO A 239 13.74 -4.19 0.33
N LYS A 240 14.91 -4.84 0.42
CA LYS A 240 16.24 -4.19 0.39
C LYS A 240 16.71 -3.83 -1.03
N ARG A 241 16.31 -4.65 -2.03
CA ARG A 241 16.79 -4.57 -3.41
C ARG A 241 15.71 -4.12 -4.36
N PHE A 242 16.09 -3.35 -5.39
CA PHE A 242 15.17 -2.87 -6.43
C PHE A 242 14.32 -3.98 -7.06
N ARG A 243 14.91 -5.13 -7.41
CA ARG A 243 14.21 -6.26 -8.01
C ARG A 243 13.07 -6.77 -7.13
N ALA A 244 13.31 -6.95 -5.83
CA ALA A 244 12.28 -7.41 -4.89
C ALA A 244 11.17 -6.36 -4.71
N TRP A 245 11.54 -5.07 -4.61
CA TRP A 245 10.60 -3.95 -4.59
C TRP A 245 9.76 -3.91 -5.88
N PHE A 246 10.38 -4.04 -7.05
CA PHE A 246 9.68 -4.05 -8.34
C PHE A 246 8.65 -5.19 -8.43
N VAL A 247 9.02 -6.40 -8.02
CA VAL A 247 8.12 -7.57 -7.99
C VAL A 247 6.95 -7.35 -7.04
N GLN A 248 7.20 -6.77 -5.86
CA GLN A 248 6.15 -6.43 -4.90
C GLN A 248 5.15 -5.41 -5.50
N ARG A 249 5.65 -4.34 -6.13
CA ARG A 249 4.80 -3.31 -6.76
C ARG A 249 4.03 -3.86 -7.97
N ARG A 250 4.65 -4.71 -8.77
CA ARG A 250 3.96 -5.43 -9.85
C ARG A 250 2.78 -6.23 -9.31
N ARG A 251 2.97 -6.98 -8.23
CA ARG A 251 1.89 -7.72 -7.57
C ARG A 251 0.74 -6.82 -7.16
N TRP A 252 1.04 -5.67 -6.55
CA TRP A 252 0.02 -4.69 -6.18
C TRP A 252 -0.75 -4.13 -7.37
N ASN A 253 -0.05 -3.84 -8.46
CA ASN A 253 -0.69 -3.37 -9.69
C ASN A 253 -1.58 -4.45 -10.32
N ILE A 254 -1.13 -5.71 -10.38
CA ILE A 254 -1.94 -6.82 -10.89
C ILE A 254 -3.23 -6.95 -10.07
N GLY A 255 -3.13 -6.98 -8.74
CA GLY A 255 -4.30 -7.06 -7.87
C GLY A 255 -5.24 -5.87 -8.02
N GLY A 256 -4.71 -4.65 -8.14
CA GLY A 256 -5.49 -3.45 -8.44
C GLY A 256 -6.22 -3.54 -9.78
N LEU A 257 -5.56 -4.03 -10.84
CA LEU A 257 -6.20 -4.27 -12.15
C LEU A 257 -7.30 -5.33 -12.06
N GLN A 258 -7.07 -6.43 -11.33
CA GLN A 258 -8.10 -7.45 -11.08
C GLN A 258 -9.33 -6.84 -10.38
N CYS A 259 -9.12 -5.95 -9.39
CA CYS A 259 -10.21 -5.23 -8.73
C CYS A 259 -10.97 -4.33 -9.72
N ILE A 260 -10.29 -3.56 -10.58
CA ILE A 260 -10.93 -2.73 -11.60
C ILE A 260 -11.82 -3.58 -12.50
N PHE A 261 -11.32 -4.70 -13.00
CA PHE A 261 -12.11 -5.60 -13.86
C PHE A 261 -13.30 -6.23 -13.14
N LYS A 262 -13.11 -6.65 -11.88
CA LYS A 262 -14.16 -7.26 -11.06
C LYS A 262 -15.28 -6.26 -10.77
N TYR A 263 -14.93 -5.02 -10.43
CA TYR A 263 -15.89 -3.98 -10.01
C TYR A 263 -16.25 -2.96 -11.09
N LYS A 264 -15.91 -3.20 -12.38
CA LYS A 264 -16.19 -2.29 -13.50
C LYS A 264 -17.65 -1.85 -13.64
N LYS A 265 -18.59 -2.73 -13.27
CA LYS A 265 -20.04 -2.41 -13.29
C LYS A 265 -20.46 -1.38 -12.24
N SER A 266 -19.62 -1.11 -11.24
CA SER A 266 -19.84 -0.08 -10.24
C SER A 266 -19.34 1.30 -10.68
N LEU A 267 -18.64 1.38 -11.82
CA LEU A 267 -18.15 2.66 -12.37
C LEU A 267 -19.34 3.60 -12.60
N MET A 268 -19.19 4.86 -12.17
CA MET A 268 -20.21 5.93 -12.20
C MET A 268 -21.47 5.59 -11.38
N LYS A 269 -21.42 4.58 -10.54
CA LYS A 269 -22.51 4.14 -9.64
C LYS A 269 -21.98 3.97 -8.23
N LYS A 270 -22.86 3.69 -7.26
CA LYS A 270 -22.50 3.41 -5.85
C LYS A 270 -21.67 4.54 -5.18
N GLY A 271 -22.08 5.81 -5.38
CA GLY A 271 -21.51 6.96 -4.67
C GLY A 271 -19.99 7.09 -4.87
N ILE A 272 -19.26 7.39 -3.79
CA ILE A 272 -17.82 7.67 -3.83
C ILE A 272 -16.97 6.53 -4.40
N PHE A 273 -17.44 5.29 -4.27
CA PHE A 273 -16.75 4.13 -4.82
C PHE A 273 -16.64 4.21 -6.35
N GLY A 274 -17.75 4.37 -7.03
CA GLY A 274 -17.80 4.40 -8.48
C GLY A 274 -17.46 5.76 -9.10
N LEU A 275 -17.68 6.86 -8.35
CA LEU A 275 -17.44 8.23 -8.86
C LEU A 275 -16.01 8.73 -8.57
N PHE A 276 -15.30 8.14 -7.59
CA PHE A 276 -14.01 8.63 -7.17
C PHE A 276 -12.96 7.51 -7.15
N ILE A 277 -13.17 6.42 -6.40
CA ILE A 277 -12.14 5.39 -6.20
C ILE A 277 -11.79 4.69 -7.52
N ILE A 278 -12.77 4.11 -8.21
CA ILE A 278 -12.52 3.42 -9.48
C ILE A 278 -11.95 4.36 -10.56
N PRO A 279 -12.53 5.57 -10.79
CA PRO A 279 -11.97 6.52 -11.75
C PRO A 279 -10.52 6.93 -11.46
N ILE A 280 -10.14 7.13 -10.20
CA ILE A 280 -8.75 7.47 -9.84
C ILE A 280 -7.78 6.38 -10.29
N PHE A 281 -8.11 5.12 -10.02
CA PHE A 281 -7.26 4.00 -10.44
C PHE A 281 -7.16 3.91 -11.96
N LEU A 282 -8.29 4.03 -12.68
CA LEU A 282 -8.31 4.04 -14.15
C LEU A 282 -7.51 5.20 -14.72
N MET A 283 -7.67 6.39 -14.15
CA MET A 283 -6.98 7.59 -14.59
C MET A 283 -5.48 7.52 -14.31
N GLY A 284 -5.07 6.99 -13.14
CA GLY A 284 -3.67 6.75 -12.83
C GLY A 284 -3.02 5.80 -13.83
N LEU A 285 -3.71 4.71 -14.19
CA LEU A 285 -3.27 3.77 -15.23
C LEU A 285 -3.14 4.46 -16.59
N PHE A 286 -4.19 5.17 -17.02
CA PHE A 286 -4.21 5.86 -18.31
C PHE A 286 -3.08 6.91 -18.40
N LEU A 287 -2.97 7.81 -17.41
CA LEU A 287 -1.96 8.87 -17.42
C LEU A 287 -0.54 8.31 -17.33
N GLY A 288 -0.32 7.24 -16.57
CA GLY A 288 0.98 6.57 -16.49
C GLY A 288 1.42 6.00 -17.84
N LEU A 289 0.52 5.28 -18.52
CA LEU A 289 0.81 4.68 -19.83
C LEU A 289 0.92 5.73 -20.94
N PHE A 290 0.05 6.75 -20.92
CA PHE A 290 0.08 7.85 -21.87
C PHE A 290 1.38 8.67 -21.76
N GLY A 291 1.79 9.01 -20.54
CA GLY A 291 3.05 9.69 -20.28
C GLY A 291 4.27 8.89 -20.78
N LEU A 292 4.26 7.58 -20.54
CA LEU A 292 5.30 6.67 -21.02
C LEU A 292 5.32 6.60 -22.56
N SER A 293 4.16 6.56 -23.21
CA SER A 293 4.05 6.56 -24.67
C SER A 293 4.63 7.85 -25.28
N ILE A 294 4.33 9.01 -24.67
CA ILE A 294 4.91 10.30 -25.08
C ILE A 294 6.44 10.29 -24.89
N PHE A 295 6.91 9.77 -23.75
CA PHE A 295 8.35 9.68 -23.49
C PHE A 295 9.05 8.84 -24.56
N PHE A 296 8.55 7.66 -24.91
CA PHE A 296 9.15 6.82 -25.95
C PHE A 296 9.07 7.47 -27.32
N TYR A 297 7.96 8.13 -27.66
CA TYR A 297 7.84 8.85 -28.92
C TYR A 297 8.92 9.96 -29.05
N LEU A 298 9.06 10.79 -28.02
CA LEU A 298 10.06 11.85 -28.02
C LEU A 298 11.49 11.31 -28.02
N PHE A 299 11.75 10.25 -27.27
CA PHE A 299 13.05 9.59 -27.22
C PHE A 299 13.44 9.01 -28.58
N ILE A 300 12.54 8.23 -29.20
CA ILE A 300 12.78 7.62 -30.52
C ILE A 300 12.97 8.71 -31.57
N ARG A 301 12.12 9.74 -31.60
CA ARG A 301 12.24 10.89 -32.49
C ARG A 301 13.62 11.54 -32.34
N ARG A 302 14.10 11.76 -31.13
CA ARG A 302 15.41 12.36 -30.87
C ARG A 302 16.55 11.47 -31.36
N VAL A 303 16.49 10.16 -31.06
CA VAL A 303 17.51 9.20 -31.55
C VAL A 303 17.56 9.18 -33.08
N ILE A 304 16.40 9.12 -33.75
CA ILE A 304 16.33 9.14 -35.21
C ILE A 304 16.87 10.47 -35.76
N SER A 305 16.44 11.59 -35.18
CA SER A 305 16.93 12.93 -35.60
C SER A 305 18.44 13.05 -35.49
N ASN A 306 19.01 12.67 -34.34
CA ASN A 306 20.45 12.71 -34.12
C ASN A 306 21.21 11.78 -35.09
N PHE A 307 20.68 10.57 -35.33
CA PHE A 307 21.26 9.63 -36.28
C PHE A 307 21.27 10.18 -37.70
N LEU A 308 20.15 10.76 -38.16
CA LEU A 308 20.05 11.36 -39.50
C LEU A 308 20.96 12.58 -39.64
N LEU A 309 21.01 13.47 -38.63
CA LEU A 309 21.88 14.63 -38.61
C LEU A 309 23.37 14.21 -38.65
N THR A 310 23.77 13.23 -37.84
CA THR A 310 25.14 12.70 -37.86
C THR A 310 25.51 12.11 -39.24
N LYS A 311 24.60 11.27 -39.79
CA LYS A 311 24.79 10.69 -41.12
C LYS A 311 24.93 11.76 -42.21
N TYR A 312 24.07 12.79 -42.16
CA TYR A 312 24.11 13.90 -43.11
C TYR A 312 25.40 14.70 -42.98
N SER A 313 25.85 15.03 -41.77
CA SER A 313 27.11 15.70 -41.48
C SER A 313 28.33 14.95 -42.05
N ILE A 314 28.35 13.63 -41.92
CA ILE A 314 29.43 12.80 -42.50
C ILE A 314 29.41 12.81 -44.02
N ILE A 315 28.23 12.74 -44.64
CA ILE A 315 28.09 12.70 -46.10
C ILE A 315 28.46 14.06 -46.73
N THR A 316 28.14 15.18 -46.07
CA THR A 316 28.39 16.53 -46.60
C THR A 316 29.71 17.13 -46.18
N GLU A 317 30.51 16.39 -45.35
CA GLU A 317 31.77 16.85 -44.75
C GLU A 317 31.63 18.19 -43.99
N THR A 318 30.41 18.57 -43.62
CA THR A 318 30.13 19.81 -42.89
C THR A 318 29.95 19.48 -41.40
N PRO A 319 30.78 20.10 -40.52
CA PRO A 319 30.58 19.91 -39.10
C PRO A 319 29.25 20.53 -38.66
N ILE A 320 28.28 19.70 -38.28
CA ILE A 320 27.10 20.20 -37.61
C ILE A 320 27.50 20.49 -36.16
N LEU A 321 27.74 21.76 -35.87
CA LEU A 321 27.90 22.24 -34.51
C LEU A 321 26.55 22.08 -33.79
N ALA A 322 26.33 20.89 -33.19
CA ALA A 322 25.16 20.57 -32.40
C ALA A 322 25.12 21.30 -31.03
N LEU A 323 25.79 22.44 -30.92
CA LEU A 323 25.76 23.29 -29.72
C LEU A 323 24.38 23.93 -29.47
N ASN A 324 23.49 23.87 -30.47
CA ASN A 324 22.14 24.44 -30.34
C ASN A 324 21.09 23.52 -29.72
N GLU A 325 21.42 22.30 -29.33
CA GLU A 325 20.40 21.32 -28.92
C GLU A 325 20.19 21.16 -27.40
N ILE A 326 20.82 21.96 -26.57
CA ILE A 326 20.36 22.15 -25.20
C ILE A 326 19.29 23.26 -25.18
N TYR A 327 18.38 23.24 -26.13
CA TYR A 327 17.15 24.00 -25.98
C TYR A 327 16.25 23.26 -24.95
N ILE A 328 16.39 23.63 -23.69
CA ILE A 328 15.26 23.60 -22.78
C ILE A 328 14.29 24.63 -23.36
N THR A 329 13.51 24.23 -24.37
CA THR A 329 12.43 25.10 -24.87
C THR A 329 11.52 25.37 -23.69
N PRO A 330 11.45 26.62 -23.22
CA PRO A 330 10.60 26.97 -22.09
C PRO A 330 9.15 26.83 -22.54
N SER A 331 8.61 25.61 -22.40
CA SER A 331 7.18 25.40 -22.60
C SER A 331 6.47 25.58 -21.26
N PHE A 332 5.28 26.17 -21.31
CA PHE A 332 4.40 26.28 -20.14
C PHE A 332 4.25 24.93 -19.40
N LEU A 333 4.22 23.81 -20.14
CA LEU A 333 4.13 22.46 -19.60
C LEU A 333 5.37 22.06 -18.77
N ASN A 334 6.56 22.46 -19.20
CA ASN A 334 7.81 22.18 -18.47
C ASN A 334 7.85 22.96 -17.16
N TYR A 335 7.51 24.24 -17.17
CA TYR A 335 7.42 25.05 -15.96
C TYR A 335 6.42 24.47 -14.96
N LEU A 336 5.26 24.06 -15.44
CA LEU A 336 4.25 23.52 -14.58
C LEU A 336 4.61 22.11 -14.04
N GLY A 337 5.39 21.32 -14.79
CA GLY A 337 5.99 20.07 -14.30
C GLY A 337 6.94 20.33 -13.12
N VAL A 338 7.80 21.35 -13.23
CA VAL A 338 8.69 21.76 -12.14
C VAL A 338 7.90 22.26 -10.93
N VAL A 339 6.88 23.07 -11.15
CA VAL A 339 6.00 23.57 -10.08
C VAL A 339 5.29 22.43 -9.36
N LEU A 340 4.74 21.46 -10.08
CA LEU A 340 4.11 20.29 -9.48
C LEU A 340 5.10 19.43 -8.70
N PHE A 341 6.32 19.27 -9.23
CA PHE A 341 7.38 18.55 -8.50
C PHE A 341 7.73 19.27 -7.20
N PHE A 342 7.86 20.58 -7.23
CA PHE A 342 8.13 21.40 -6.05
C PHE A 342 7.01 21.29 -5.02
N PHE A 343 5.74 21.39 -5.44
CA PHE A 343 4.61 21.21 -4.53
C PHE A 343 4.54 19.79 -3.95
N GLY A 344 4.84 18.76 -4.74
CA GLY A 344 4.95 17.39 -4.26
C GLY A 344 6.06 17.21 -3.21
N PHE A 345 7.20 17.87 -3.43
CA PHE A 345 8.31 17.91 -2.48
C PHE A 345 7.89 18.57 -1.16
N VAL A 346 7.29 19.77 -1.23
CA VAL A 346 6.79 20.49 -0.05
C VAL A 346 5.73 19.69 0.68
N PHE A 347 4.79 19.08 -0.04
CA PHE A 347 3.77 18.20 0.54
C PHE A 347 4.42 17.04 1.30
N THR A 348 5.39 16.36 0.70
CA THR A 348 6.12 15.25 1.34
C THR A 348 6.85 15.72 2.60
N MET A 349 7.49 16.89 2.57
CA MET A 349 8.13 17.50 3.74
C MET A 349 7.12 17.75 4.87
N ILE A 350 5.96 18.32 4.56
CA ILE A 350 4.88 18.57 5.52
C ILE A 350 4.42 17.26 6.15
N VAL A 351 4.17 16.22 5.35
CA VAL A 351 3.75 14.90 5.82
C VAL A 351 4.77 14.31 6.79
N LEU A 352 6.04 14.31 6.42
CA LEU A 352 7.10 13.78 7.27
C LEU A 352 7.23 14.57 8.59
N LYS A 353 7.06 15.90 8.54
CA LYS A 353 7.05 16.75 9.74
C LYS A 353 5.89 16.41 10.67
N ILE A 354 4.68 16.25 10.11
CA ILE A 354 3.48 15.91 10.89
C ILE A 354 3.63 14.55 11.57
N LEU A 355 4.26 13.58 10.88
CA LEU A 355 4.52 12.24 11.41
C LEU A 355 5.80 12.15 12.27
N ASN A 356 6.30 13.28 12.79
CA ASN A 356 7.44 13.38 13.71
C ASN A 356 8.74 12.74 13.21
N GLU A 357 8.96 12.72 11.90
CA GLU A 357 10.25 12.29 11.36
C GLU A 357 11.29 13.39 11.61
N LYS A 358 12.52 13.00 11.98
CA LYS A 358 13.65 13.94 12.07
C LYS A 358 14.08 14.38 10.67
N ILE A 359 13.31 15.27 10.04
CA ILE A 359 13.46 15.69 8.64
C ILE A 359 14.76 16.47 8.42
N LEU A 360 15.19 17.22 9.39
CA LEU A 360 16.35 18.11 9.30
C LEU A 360 17.71 17.39 9.24
N LYS A 361 17.74 16.07 9.31
CA LYS A 361 18.93 15.32 8.91
C LYS A 361 19.10 15.45 7.39
N LYS A 362 20.22 16.03 6.95
CA LYS A 362 20.57 16.25 5.53
C LYS A 362 20.30 15.02 4.63
N GLU A 363 20.54 13.83 5.16
CA GLU A 363 20.29 12.56 4.47
C GLU A 363 18.80 12.31 4.14
N ASN A 364 17.88 12.73 4.99
CA ASN A 364 16.44 12.51 4.79
C ASN A 364 15.90 13.48 3.72
N ILE A 365 16.37 14.73 3.70
CA ILE A 365 15.95 15.73 2.70
C ILE A 365 16.34 15.29 1.29
N LEU A 366 17.56 14.78 1.11
CA LEU A 366 18.04 14.32 -0.20
C LEU A 366 17.28 13.08 -0.72
N ASN A 367 16.78 12.22 0.16
CA ASN A 367 16.02 11.04 -0.24
C ASN A 367 14.63 11.38 -0.82
N ILE A 368 14.06 12.56 -0.54
CA ILE A 368 12.73 12.94 -1.03
C ILE A 368 12.72 13.13 -2.55
N PRO A 369 13.62 13.93 -3.18
CA PRO A 369 13.70 14.02 -4.64
C PRO A 369 13.95 12.68 -5.30
N PHE A 370 14.84 11.85 -4.74
CA PHE A 370 15.10 10.51 -5.28
C PHE A 370 13.86 9.62 -5.21
N TYR A 371 13.13 9.64 -4.08
CA TYR A 371 11.85 8.96 -3.96
C TYR A 371 10.89 9.39 -5.07
N MET A 372 10.69 10.68 -5.27
CA MET A 372 9.77 11.20 -6.28
C MET A 372 10.19 10.79 -7.70
N ILE A 373 11.46 11.00 -8.07
CA ILE A 373 11.96 10.72 -9.42
C ILE A 373 11.89 9.21 -9.72
N ILE A 374 12.40 8.37 -8.81
CA ILE A 374 12.45 6.91 -9.03
C ILE A 374 11.03 6.35 -9.14
N TYR A 375 10.10 6.81 -8.31
CA TYR A 375 8.74 6.32 -8.34
C TYR A 375 8.00 6.79 -9.61
N ILE A 376 8.14 8.06 -10.00
CA ILE A 376 7.57 8.57 -11.25
C ILE A 376 8.09 7.78 -12.46
N ALA A 377 9.39 7.47 -12.51
CA ALA A 377 9.99 6.73 -13.61
C ALA A 377 9.65 5.23 -13.61
N ALA A 378 9.62 4.59 -12.44
CA ALA A 378 9.45 3.15 -12.33
C ALA A 378 7.98 2.69 -12.45
N TYR A 379 7.00 3.47 -11.92
CA TYR A 379 5.60 3.04 -11.90
C TYR A 379 5.00 2.75 -13.28
N PRO A 380 5.19 3.56 -14.34
CA PRO A 380 4.71 3.23 -15.68
C PRO A 380 5.29 1.92 -16.23
N LEU A 381 6.58 1.65 -15.96
CA LEU A 381 7.23 0.39 -16.35
C LEU A 381 6.67 -0.81 -15.58
N ILE A 382 6.39 -0.64 -14.28
CA ILE A 382 5.72 -1.65 -13.47
C ILE A 382 4.31 -1.93 -14.01
N MET A 383 3.58 -0.90 -14.40
CA MET A 383 2.25 -1.02 -15.02
C MET A 383 2.28 -1.84 -16.32
N LEU A 384 3.19 -1.50 -17.25
CA LEU A 384 3.38 -2.27 -18.48
C LEU A 384 3.71 -3.73 -18.18
N ASN A 385 4.64 -3.97 -17.26
CA ASN A 385 5.01 -5.33 -16.88
C ASN A 385 3.84 -6.08 -16.24
N SER A 386 2.99 -5.40 -15.46
CA SER A 386 1.79 -5.99 -14.85
C SER A 386 0.76 -6.41 -15.91
N ILE A 387 0.48 -5.53 -16.88
CA ILE A 387 -0.42 -5.82 -18.00
C ILE A 387 0.09 -7.01 -18.81
N TRP A 388 1.39 -7.03 -19.12
CA TRP A 388 2.04 -8.13 -19.83
C TRP A 388 1.88 -9.48 -19.12
N HIS A 389 2.04 -9.51 -17.78
CA HIS A 389 1.83 -10.72 -16.99
C HIS A 389 0.37 -11.18 -17.02
N ILE A 390 -0.60 -10.26 -16.98
CA ILE A 390 -2.03 -10.56 -17.07
C ILE A 390 -2.36 -11.18 -18.44
N ILE A 391 -1.89 -10.55 -19.52
CA ILE A 391 -2.13 -11.04 -20.90
C ILE A 391 -1.55 -12.45 -21.10
N ARG A 392 -0.37 -12.73 -20.51
CA ARG A 392 0.25 -14.06 -20.60
C ARG A 392 -0.34 -15.11 -19.66
N GLY A 393 -1.33 -14.76 -18.84
CA GLY A 393 -1.90 -15.67 -17.84
C GLY A 393 -0.92 -16.09 -16.73
N LYS A 394 0.25 -15.43 -16.63
CA LYS A 394 1.27 -15.70 -15.60
C LYS A 394 0.99 -14.90 -14.32
N ILE A 395 -0.17 -15.17 -13.71
CA ILE A 395 -0.59 -14.57 -12.47
C ILE A 395 -0.22 -15.54 -11.34
N SER A 396 0.99 -15.43 -10.82
CA SER A 396 1.45 -16.25 -9.69
C SER A 396 2.07 -15.38 -8.63
N TRP A 397 2.01 -15.85 -7.38
CA TRP A 397 2.65 -15.22 -6.22
C TRP A 397 4.20 -15.19 -6.31
N ARG A 398 4.78 -15.90 -7.27
CA ARG A 398 6.23 -16.05 -7.52
C ARG A 398 6.65 -15.55 -8.89
#